data_65e68851087724caf20393c5763b56b3
#
_entry.id   65e68851087724caf20393c5763b56b3
#
_cell.length_a   1.000
_cell.length_b   1.000
_cell.length_c   1.000
_cell.angle_alpha   90.00
_cell.angle_beta   90.00
_cell.angle_gamma   90.00
#
_symmetry.space_group_name_H-M   'P 1'
#
loop_
_entity.id
_entity.type
_entity.pdbx_description
1 polymer ?
#
loop_
_entity_poly.entity_id
_entity_poly.type
_entity_poly.pdbx_seq_one_letter_code
_entity_poly.pdbx_strand_id
1 'polypeptide(L)'
;MRTLRTAAAGLVLACAIAAPAHAQPRPGAFPTLRPGQSVSGRIATTDPAMYQRGRFKVYQFQASPGRRYIATLQSDDFDAYLTVARTVGGITDHMLTDDDGTGEGTGSRLRFTVPAAGTYLLLAQSLDEDGTGAFTLRLDSATIRQPRPQPLTIGTPVTGSLTESDAEYEDQGGEGFYDLYRFQGRAGQRVRIRMEMGENYPSIEIGTREGGTFTPLETVTPGPSQLTATLPAVGEYFIRVGVFGSVTGEYTLTTEERAAQAPVRTTPIRRGESATGQLEEGDAELDDGRWYDAYGYTGRAGERVRIDLRSEDFDAYVSIGRMVDGNFAEIASNDDAEDGEGLDSSLELELPEDGRYVIQATSFSAGGEGSYEVSVSTP
;
A
#
# COMPACT_ATOMS: atom_id res chain seq x y z
N MET A 1 -9.36 12.48 -24.28
CA MET A 1 -7.99 11.95 -24.18
C MET A 1 -8.07 10.58 -23.52
N ARG A 2 -7.50 9.56 -24.13
CA ARG A 2 -7.66 8.17 -23.69
C ARG A 2 -6.59 7.89 -22.65
N THR A 3 -6.99 7.66 -21.40
CA THR A 3 -6.12 7.14 -20.36
C THR A 3 -5.71 5.71 -20.70
N LEU A 4 -4.42 5.48 -20.90
CA LEU A 4 -3.85 4.14 -20.97
C LEU A 4 -3.92 3.53 -19.54
N ARG A 5 -4.79 2.57 -19.38
CA ARG A 5 -4.69 1.64 -18.26
C ARG A 5 -3.57 0.65 -18.60
N THR A 6 -2.47 0.75 -17.91
CA THR A 6 -1.45 -0.30 -17.88
C THR A 6 -2.04 -1.48 -17.13
N ALA A 7 -2.56 -2.44 -17.85
CA ALA A 7 -2.84 -3.76 -17.31
C ALA A 7 -1.48 -4.41 -17.05
N ALA A 8 -1.14 -4.65 -15.80
CA ALA A 8 -0.08 -5.56 -15.43
C ALA A 8 -0.48 -6.95 -15.97
N ALA A 9 0.14 -7.32 -17.09
CA ALA A 9 0.01 -8.66 -17.63
C ALA A 9 0.76 -9.59 -16.68
N GLY A 10 0.03 -10.23 -15.79
CA GLY A 10 0.54 -11.37 -15.04
C GLY A 10 1.01 -12.40 -16.05
N LEU A 11 2.33 -12.67 -16.04
CA LEU A 11 2.95 -13.71 -16.82
C LEU A 11 2.43 -15.05 -16.28
N VAL A 12 1.40 -15.60 -16.91
CA VAL A 12 0.94 -16.97 -16.65
C VAL A 12 2.04 -17.87 -17.15
N LEU A 13 2.97 -18.23 -16.27
CA LEU A 13 3.94 -19.27 -16.52
C LEU A 13 3.22 -20.60 -16.36
N ALA A 14 2.65 -21.13 -17.43
CA ALA A 14 2.17 -22.48 -17.49
C ALA A 14 3.38 -23.43 -17.38
N CYS A 15 3.80 -23.74 -16.15
CA CYS A 15 4.73 -24.83 -15.90
C CYS A 15 4.00 -26.13 -16.17
N ALA A 16 4.14 -26.65 -17.40
CA ALA A 16 3.84 -28.03 -17.68
C ALA A 16 4.81 -28.87 -16.83
N ILE A 17 4.31 -29.52 -15.79
CA ILE A 17 5.04 -30.55 -15.05
C ILE A 17 5.20 -31.70 -16.03
N ALA A 18 6.35 -31.76 -16.71
CA ALA A 18 6.79 -32.97 -17.45
C ALA A 18 7.25 -33.98 -16.41
N ALA A 19 6.30 -34.59 -15.70
CA ALA A 19 6.59 -35.82 -14.96
C ALA A 19 6.79 -36.97 -15.97
N PRO A 20 7.75 -37.90 -15.76
CA PRO A 20 7.77 -39.15 -16.49
C PRO A 20 6.40 -39.81 -16.34
N ALA A 21 5.92 -40.52 -17.37
CA ALA A 21 4.56 -41.05 -17.51
C ALA A 21 4.17 -41.99 -16.36
N HIS A 22 3.96 -41.47 -15.19
CA HIS A 22 3.33 -42.12 -14.06
C HIS A 22 1.94 -41.46 -13.93
N ALA A 23 0.92 -42.30 -13.89
CA ALA A 23 -0.48 -41.95 -13.88
C ALA A 23 -0.77 -40.68 -13.05
N GLN A 24 -1.36 -39.68 -13.69
CA GLN A 24 -1.84 -38.48 -12.96
C GLN A 24 -2.71 -38.89 -11.75
N PRO A 25 -2.44 -38.36 -10.59
CA PRO A 25 -3.25 -38.67 -9.40
C PRO A 25 -4.71 -38.33 -9.69
N ARG A 26 -5.61 -39.25 -9.50
CA ARG A 26 -7.07 -39.02 -9.59
C ARG A 26 -7.49 -38.03 -8.52
N PRO A 27 -8.52 -37.16 -8.77
CA PRO A 27 -9.14 -36.36 -7.70
C PRO A 27 -9.52 -37.28 -6.53
N GLY A 28 -8.97 -37.01 -5.33
CA GLY A 28 -9.10 -37.87 -4.14
C GLY A 28 -7.82 -38.58 -3.70
N ALA A 29 -6.68 -38.39 -4.43
CA ALA A 29 -5.41 -39.05 -4.13
C ALA A 29 -4.57 -38.37 -3.03
N PHE A 30 -4.87 -37.11 -2.69
CA PHE A 30 -4.10 -36.36 -1.69
C PHE A 30 -4.75 -36.44 -0.30
N PRO A 31 -3.95 -36.48 0.78
CA PRO A 31 -4.48 -36.35 2.13
C PRO A 31 -5.34 -35.11 2.26
N THR A 32 -6.52 -35.26 2.86
CA THR A 32 -7.46 -34.15 3.07
C THR A 32 -7.22 -33.48 4.41
N LEU A 33 -6.97 -32.16 4.40
CA LEU A 33 -6.88 -31.31 5.57
C LEU A 33 -8.18 -30.52 5.72
N ARG A 34 -8.73 -30.46 6.91
CA ARG A 34 -9.93 -29.67 7.19
C ARG A 34 -9.57 -28.42 7.97
N PRO A 35 -10.30 -27.30 7.81
CA PRO A 35 -10.12 -26.14 8.66
C PRO A 35 -10.17 -26.51 10.15
N GLY A 36 -9.23 -25.96 10.91
CA GLY A 36 -9.00 -26.29 12.33
C GLY A 36 -8.04 -27.47 12.56
N GLN A 37 -7.52 -28.10 11.51
CA GLN A 37 -6.62 -29.23 11.63
C GLN A 37 -5.16 -28.86 11.35
N SER A 38 -4.28 -29.60 12.03
CA SER A 38 -2.84 -29.63 11.72
C SER A 38 -2.43 -31.02 11.29
N VAL A 39 -1.43 -31.11 10.44
CA VAL A 39 -0.77 -32.35 10.05
C VAL A 39 0.74 -32.17 10.17
N SER A 40 1.40 -33.15 10.77
CA SER A 40 2.86 -33.24 10.73
C SER A 40 3.28 -34.11 9.56
N GLY A 41 4.31 -33.66 8.86
CA GLY A 41 4.85 -34.36 7.69
C GLY A 41 6.39 -34.28 7.67
N ARG A 42 6.97 -34.89 6.65
CA ARG A 42 8.41 -34.79 6.37
C ARG A 42 8.64 -34.72 4.88
N ILE A 43 9.40 -33.76 4.44
CA ILE A 43 9.94 -33.70 3.07
C ILE A 43 11.20 -34.59 3.01
N ALA A 44 11.19 -35.51 2.08
CA ALA A 44 12.28 -36.46 1.87
C ALA A 44 12.94 -36.24 0.50
N THR A 45 14.16 -36.71 0.32
CA THR A 45 14.90 -36.62 -0.95
C THR A 45 14.22 -37.35 -2.10
N THR A 46 13.26 -38.23 -1.82
CA THR A 46 12.47 -38.98 -2.80
C THR A 46 11.16 -38.27 -3.19
N ASP A 47 10.78 -37.20 -2.50
CA ASP A 47 9.58 -36.45 -2.83
C ASP A 47 9.79 -35.65 -4.15
N PRO A 48 8.70 -35.37 -4.87
CA PRO A 48 8.81 -34.61 -6.11
C PRO A 48 9.36 -33.22 -5.83
N ALA A 49 10.15 -32.69 -6.76
CA ALA A 49 10.68 -31.34 -6.74
C ALA A 49 10.08 -30.51 -7.86
N MET A 50 9.96 -29.23 -7.64
CA MET A 50 9.58 -28.25 -8.65
C MET A 50 10.83 -27.61 -9.26
N TYR A 51 10.78 -27.27 -10.54
CA TYR A 51 11.91 -26.63 -11.22
C TYR A 51 12.25 -25.30 -10.54
N GLN A 52 13.50 -25.07 -10.19
CA GLN A 52 14.03 -23.92 -9.46
C GLN A 52 13.36 -23.69 -8.08
N ARG A 53 12.83 -24.74 -7.48
CA ARG A 53 12.21 -24.74 -6.17
C ARG A 53 12.46 -26.08 -5.48
N GLY A 54 12.21 -26.11 -4.18
CA GLY A 54 12.42 -27.30 -3.38
C GLY A 54 11.40 -28.41 -3.61
N ARG A 55 11.54 -29.43 -2.81
CA ARG A 55 10.64 -30.58 -2.77
C ARG A 55 9.36 -30.25 -2.07
N PHE A 56 8.28 -31.00 -2.39
CA PHE A 56 6.96 -30.69 -1.85
C PHE A 56 6.13 -31.92 -1.51
N LYS A 57 5.16 -31.68 -0.63
CA LYS A 57 4.01 -32.56 -0.39
C LYS A 57 2.70 -31.82 -0.66
N VAL A 58 1.74 -32.58 -1.17
CA VAL A 58 0.42 -32.02 -1.55
C VAL A 58 -0.64 -32.49 -0.56
N TYR A 59 -1.43 -31.55 -0.10
CA TYR A 59 -2.65 -31.76 0.66
C TYR A 59 -3.82 -31.13 -0.08
N GLN A 60 -5.04 -31.63 0.15
CA GLN A 60 -6.23 -31.04 -0.43
C GLN A 60 -7.21 -30.60 0.66
N PHE A 61 -8.03 -29.62 0.38
CA PHE A 61 -9.12 -29.20 1.25
C PHE A 61 -10.33 -28.75 0.43
N GLN A 62 -11.50 -28.79 1.09
CA GLN A 62 -12.74 -28.24 0.51
C GLN A 62 -12.90 -26.80 0.94
N ALA A 63 -12.99 -25.91 -0.03
CA ALA A 63 -13.15 -24.49 0.20
C ALA A 63 -14.51 -23.98 -0.29
N SER A 64 -15.00 -22.93 0.36
CA SER A 64 -16.25 -22.24 0.03
C SER A 64 -16.00 -20.74 -0.10
N PRO A 65 -16.61 -20.04 -1.07
CA PRO A 65 -16.49 -18.60 -1.18
C PRO A 65 -17.06 -17.89 0.05
N GLY A 66 -16.59 -16.68 0.32
CA GLY A 66 -16.99 -15.89 1.50
C GLY A 66 -16.37 -16.32 2.82
N ARG A 67 -15.44 -17.28 2.77
CA ARG A 67 -14.60 -17.66 3.92
C ARG A 67 -13.15 -17.30 3.65
N ARG A 68 -12.48 -16.80 4.67
CA ARG A 68 -11.03 -16.63 4.70
C ARG A 68 -10.40 -17.91 5.18
N TYR A 69 -9.38 -18.37 4.50
CA TYR A 69 -8.55 -19.48 4.91
C TYR A 69 -7.18 -18.96 5.31
N ILE A 70 -6.61 -19.61 6.32
CA ILE A 70 -5.26 -19.31 6.81
C ILE A 70 -4.52 -20.65 6.80
N ALA A 71 -3.53 -20.76 5.95
CA ALA A 71 -2.64 -21.90 5.90
C ALA A 71 -1.28 -21.49 6.45
N THR A 72 -0.74 -22.25 7.40
CA THR A 72 0.57 -21.99 8.02
C THR A 72 1.42 -23.24 7.89
N LEU A 73 2.63 -23.08 7.37
CA LEU A 73 3.65 -24.12 7.27
C LEU A 73 4.83 -23.72 8.14
N GLN A 74 5.25 -24.59 9.04
CA GLN A 74 6.39 -24.37 9.92
C GLN A 74 7.35 -25.52 9.86
N SER A 75 8.64 -25.21 9.80
CA SER A 75 9.74 -26.17 9.85
C SER A 75 10.93 -25.57 10.58
N ASP A 76 11.59 -26.38 11.40
CA ASP A 76 12.88 -26.05 12.00
C ASP A 76 14.04 -26.61 11.14
N ASP A 77 13.75 -27.42 10.13
CA ASP A 77 14.73 -28.13 9.32
C ASP A 77 15.01 -27.44 7.97
N PHE A 78 14.08 -26.62 7.46
CA PHE A 78 14.18 -25.96 6.16
C PHE A 78 13.34 -24.66 6.13
N ASP A 79 13.66 -23.78 5.22
CA ASP A 79 12.88 -22.59 4.93
C ASP A 79 11.59 -22.95 4.20
N ALA A 80 10.45 -22.63 4.82
CA ALA A 80 9.14 -23.09 4.39
C ALA A 80 8.60 -22.23 3.23
N TYR A 81 8.05 -22.89 2.22
CA TYR A 81 7.38 -22.26 1.10
C TYR A 81 5.99 -22.87 0.92
N LEU A 82 4.96 -22.05 0.99
CA LEU A 82 3.58 -22.49 0.92
C LEU A 82 2.93 -22.03 -0.39
N THR A 83 2.22 -22.93 -1.05
CA THR A 83 1.46 -22.62 -2.27
C THR A 83 0.03 -23.06 -2.11
N VAL A 84 -0.91 -22.19 -2.48
CA VAL A 84 -2.32 -22.53 -2.70
C VAL A 84 -2.55 -22.68 -4.20
N ALA A 85 -3.15 -23.78 -4.61
CA ALA A 85 -3.44 -24.06 -6.00
C ALA A 85 -4.85 -24.62 -6.21
N ARG A 86 -5.34 -24.53 -7.43
CA ARG A 86 -6.61 -25.13 -7.85
C ARG A 86 -6.41 -25.92 -9.13
N THR A 87 -7.05 -27.08 -9.22
CA THR A 87 -7.07 -27.85 -10.47
C THR A 87 -8.37 -27.56 -11.22
N VAL A 88 -8.25 -27.02 -12.42
CA VAL A 88 -9.37 -26.75 -13.34
C VAL A 88 -9.11 -27.45 -14.67
N GLY A 89 -10.00 -28.37 -15.08
CA GLY A 89 -9.83 -29.06 -16.35
C GLY A 89 -8.57 -29.91 -16.47
N GLY A 90 -8.00 -30.36 -15.33
CA GLY A 90 -6.75 -31.13 -15.30
C GLY A 90 -5.47 -30.31 -15.30
N ILE A 91 -5.57 -28.99 -15.31
CA ILE A 91 -4.44 -28.06 -15.18
C ILE A 91 -4.42 -27.54 -13.74
N THR A 92 -3.27 -27.57 -13.09
CA THR A 92 -3.09 -26.96 -11.77
C THR A 92 -2.68 -25.50 -11.97
N ASP A 93 -3.52 -24.62 -11.45
CA ASP A 93 -3.31 -23.18 -11.42
C ASP A 93 -2.85 -22.78 -10.02
N HIS A 94 -1.67 -22.18 -9.92
CA HIS A 94 -1.12 -21.68 -8.66
C HIS A 94 -1.75 -20.31 -8.41
N MET A 95 -2.46 -20.17 -7.29
CA MET A 95 -3.20 -18.97 -6.98
C MET A 95 -2.36 -18.00 -6.16
N LEU A 96 -1.72 -18.50 -5.08
CA LEU A 96 -0.95 -17.69 -4.13
C LEU A 96 0.24 -18.48 -3.61
N THR A 97 1.29 -17.77 -3.28
CA THR A 97 2.51 -18.32 -2.66
C THR A 97 3.02 -17.40 -1.58
N ASP A 98 3.73 -17.96 -0.60
CA ASP A 98 4.37 -17.23 0.47
C ASP A 98 5.57 -18.02 1.03
N ASP A 99 6.59 -17.32 1.51
CA ASP A 99 7.78 -17.87 2.17
C ASP A 99 8.03 -17.29 3.56
N ASP A 100 7.65 -16.05 3.84
CA ASP A 100 7.98 -15.33 5.08
C ASP A 100 6.75 -14.80 5.87
N GLY A 101 5.55 -15.22 5.53
CA GLY A 101 4.30 -14.66 6.08
C GLY A 101 4.06 -14.88 7.57
N THR A 102 4.99 -15.49 8.30
CA THR A 102 4.96 -15.58 9.78
C THR A 102 5.71 -14.41 10.46
N GLY A 103 6.37 -13.54 9.68
CA GLY A 103 7.13 -12.39 10.15
C GLY A 103 8.62 -12.71 10.32
N GLU A 104 9.07 -13.15 11.49
CA GLU A 104 10.45 -13.57 11.69
C GLU A 104 10.57 -15.10 11.65
N GLY A 105 11.56 -15.64 10.91
CA GLY A 105 11.87 -17.07 10.88
C GLY A 105 11.59 -17.73 9.54
N THR A 106 11.67 -19.07 9.53
CA THR A 106 11.56 -19.95 8.35
C THR A 106 10.13 -20.44 8.10
N GLY A 107 9.13 -19.76 8.62
CA GLY A 107 7.73 -20.14 8.51
C GLY A 107 6.97 -19.38 7.44
N SER A 108 6.11 -20.07 6.71
CA SER A 108 5.25 -19.49 5.67
C SER A 108 3.80 -19.45 6.12
N ARG A 109 3.08 -18.38 5.76
CA ARG A 109 1.67 -18.18 6.13
C ARG A 109 0.89 -17.45 5.06
N LEU A 110 -0.06 -18.14 4.47
CA LEU A 110 -0.99 -17.58 3.49
C LEU A 110 -2.36 -17.31 4.10
N ARG A 111 -2.86 -16.10 3.90
CA ARG A 111 -4.27 -15.74 4.09
C ARG A 111 -4.91 -15.55 2.72
N PHE A 112 -6.06 -16.16 2.50
CA PHE A 112 -6.70 -16.09 1.20
C PHE A 112 -8.19 -16.36 1.27
N THR A 113 -8.90 -15.84 0.29
CA THR A 113 -10.27 -16.19 -0.05
C THR A 113 -10.29 -16.97 -1.37
N VAL A 114 -11.34 -17.73 -1.60
CA VAL A 114 -11.48 -18.48 -2.85
C VAL A 114 -12.65 -17.93 -3.68
N PRO A 115 -12.50 -17.82 -5.00
CA PRO A 115 -13.55 -17.29 -5.87
C PRO A 115 -14.75 -18.23 -6.04
N ALA A 116 -14.54 -19.53 -5.84
CA ALA A 116 -15.59 -20.54 -6.00
C ALA A 116 -15.43 -21.71 -5.04
N ALA A 117 -16.54 -22.37 -4.73
CA ALA A 117 -16.50 -23.62 -3.98
C ALA A 117 -15.77 -24.73 -4.75
N GLY A 118 -15.06 -25.59 -4.04
CA GLY A 118 -14.39 -26.75 -4.65
C GLY A 118 -13.20 -27.25 -3.88
N THR A 119 -12.48 -28.17 -4.52
CA THR A 119 -11.25 -28.73 -3.99
C THR A 119 -10.06 -27.85 -4.37
N TYR A 120 -9.30 -27.44 -3.36
CA TYR A 120 -8.05 -26.70 -3.49
C TYR A 120 -6.90 -27.53 -2.93
N LEU A 121 -5.69 -27.21 -3.38
CA LEU A 121 -4.48 -27.87 -2.99
C LEU A 121 -3.62 -26.92 -2.15
N LEU A 122 -2.98 -27.48 -1.13
CA LEU A 122 -1.90 -26.87 -0.38
C LEU A 122 -0.62 -27.64 -0.65
N LEU A 123 0.39 -26.95 -1.16
CA LEU A 123 1.70 -27.51 -1.38
C LEU A 123 2.62 -27.03 -0.25
N ALA A 124 2.99 -27.95 0.63
CA ALA A 124 4.00 -27.74 1.66
C ALA A 124 5.37 -28.00 1.02
N GLN A 125 6.18 -26.97 0.88
CA GLN A 125 7.44 -26.98 0.12
C GLN A 125 8.60 -26.48 0.97
N SER A 126 9.83 -26.86 0.59
CA SER A 126 11.02 -26.11 0.94
C SER A 126 11.26 -25.01 -0.09
N LEU A 127 11.72 -23.85 0.33
CA LEU A 127 12.19 -22.80 -0.56
C LEU A 127 13.43 -23.25 -1.31
N ASP A 128 14.37 -23.91 -0.62
CA ASP A 128 15.62 -24.41 -1.15
C ASP A 128 15.44 -25.74 -1.91
N GLU A 129 16.16 -25.91 -3.02
CA GLU A 129 16.08 -27.13 -3.89
C GLU A 129 16.40 -28.41 -3.13
N ASP A 130 17.32 -28.37 -2.17
CA ASP A 130 17.79 -29.52 -1.40
C ASP A 130 17.15 -29.62 0.00
N GLY A 131 16.27 -28.67 0.35
CA GLY A 131 15.63 -28.62 1.67
C GLY A 131 14.77 -29.86 1.93
N THR A 132 15.05 -30.51 3.06
CA THR A 132 14.33 -31.70 3.54
C THR A 132 14.18 -31.63 5.05
N GLY A 133 13.15 -32.26 5.60
CA GLY A 133 12.97 -32.26 7.04
C GLY A 133 11.52 -32.37 7.47
N ALA A 134 11.31 -32.28 8.77
CA ALA A 134 9.99 -32.32 9.37
C ALA A 134 9.30 -30.96 9.22
N PHE A 135 7.97 -30.98 9.12
CA PHE A 135 7.15 -29.78 9.09
C PHE A 135 5.82 -30.01 9.78
N THR A 136 5.16 -28.91 10.13
CA THR A 136 3.75 -28.88 10.51
C THR A 136 3.00 -27.95 9.56
N LEU A 137 1.94 -28.48 8.93
CA LEU A 137 1.00 -27.70 8.12
C LEU A 137 -0.33 -27.60 8.85
N ARG A 138 -0.80 -26.39 9.07
CA ARG A 138 -2.08 -26.08 9.69
C ARG A 138 -2.98 -25.32 8.71
N LEU A 139 -4.26 -25.67 8.70
CA LEU A 139 -5.28 -24.96 7.96
C LEU A 139 -6.37 -24.47 8.91
N ASP A 140 -6.62 -23.19 8.96
CA ASP A 140 -7.72 -22.57 9.67
C ASP A 140 -8.70 -21.90 8.71
N SER A 141 -9.88 -21.51 9.19
CA SER A 141 -10.80 -20.66 8.45
C SER A 141 -11.55 -19.73 9.39
N ALA A 142 -11.78 -18.51 8.94
CA ALA A 142 -12.59 -17.51 9.59
C ALA A 142 -13.70 -17.03 8.65
N THR A 143 -14.80 -16.58 9.22
CA THR A 143 -15.80 -15.82 8.45
C THR A 143 -15.27 -14.40 8.26
N ILE A 144 -15.28 -13.90 7.03
CA ILE A 144 -14.93 -12.52 6.77
C ILE A 144 -15.93 -11.63 7.52
N ARG A 145 -15.41 -10.81 8.41
CA ARG A 145 -16.23 -9.82 9.12
C ARG A 145 -16.37 -8.61 8.22
N GLN A 146 -17.60 -8.26 7.89
CA GLN A 146 -17.86 -6.97 7.27
C GLN A 146 -17.54 -5.86 8.27
N PRO A 147 -16.80 -4.83 7.90
CA PRO A 147 -16.45 -3.75 8.80
C PRO A 147 -17.73 -3.04 9.30
N ARG A 148 -17.84 -2.86 10.58
CA ARG A 148 -18.94 -2.11 11.21
C ARG A 148 -18.44 -0.70 11.51
N PRO A 149 -18.96 0.34 10.82
CA PRO A 149 -18.53 1.69 11.07
C PRO A 149 -18.79 2.10 12.53
N GLN A 150 -17.74 2.46 13.25
CA GLN A 150 -17.83 2.98 14.60
C GLN A 150 -18.14 4.49 14.54
N PRO A 151 -19.01 5.02 15.40
CA PRO A 151 -19.27 6.45 15.42
C PRO A 151 -18.03 7.21 15.88
N LEU A 152 -17.71 8.30 15.19
CA LEU A 152 -16.57 9.17 15.47
C LEU A 152 -17.06 10.60 15.70
N THR A 153 -16.50 11.28 16.70
CA THR A 153 -16.66 12.71 16.89
C THR A 153 -15.35 13.40 16.57
N ILE A 154 -15.36 14.29 15.58
CA ILE A 154 -14.18 15.08 15.22
C ILE A 154 -13.69 15.88 16.43
N GLY A 155 -12.39 15.85 16.68
CA GLY A 155 -11.76 16.46 17.86
C GLY A 155 -11.66 15.56 19.09
N THR A 156 -12.20 14.34 19.03
CA THR A 156 -12.10 13.39 20.15
C THR A 156 -11.19 12.23 19.75
N PRO A 157 -10.05 12.02 20.42
CA PRO A 157 -9.17 10.89 20.16
C PRO A 157 -9.88 9.55 20.43
N VAL A 158 -9.53 8.54 19.62
CA VAL A 158 -10.02 7.17 19.75
C VAL A 158 -8.83 6.23 19.81
N THR A 159 -8.84 5.28 20.75
CA THR A 159 -7.92 4.16 20.76
C THR A 159 -8.61 2.96 20.13
N GLY A 160 -7.97 2.35 19.15
CA GLY A 160 -8.42 1.14 18.47
C GLY A 160 -7.37 0.03 18.53
N SER A 161 -7.70 -1.12 17.98
CA SER A 161 -6.78 -2.25 17.88
C SER A 161 -7.05 -3.03 16.61
N LEU A 162 -6.05 -3.13 15.75
CA LEU A 162 -6.10 -4.00 14.58
C LEU A 162 -5.82 -5.44 14.98
N THR A 163 -6.66 -6.35 14.51
CA THR A 163 -6.59 -7.77 14.81
C THR A 163 -6.78 -8.61 13.54
N GLU A 164 -6.36 -9.86 13.56
CA GLU A 164 -6.57 -10.80 12.45
C GLU A 164 -8.06 -11.08 12.14
N SER A 165 -8.98 -10.63 12.99
CA SER A 165 -10.42 -10.76 12.75
C SER A 165 -11.04 -9.54 12.08
N ASP A 166 -10.28 -8.47 11.88
CA ASP A 166 -10.77 -7.26 11.24
C ASP A 166 -10.83 -7.41 9.71
N ALA A 167 -11.51 -6.48 9.06
CA ALA A 167 -11.59 -6.47 7.62
C ALA A 167 -10.20 -6.23 7.01
N GLU A 168 -9.94 -6.82 5.86
CA GLU A 168 -8.74 -6.60 5.07
C GLU A 168 -9.02 -5.70 3.87
N TYR A 169 -7.99 -4.98 3.41
CA TYR A 169 -8.03 -4.25 2.15
C TYR A 169 -8.11 -5.24 0.99
N GLU A 170 -9.23 -5.27 0.26
CA GLU A 170 -9.43 -6.16 -0.89
C GLU A 170 -8.89 -5.56 -2.20
N ASP A 171 -8.78 -4.24 -2.24
CA ASP A 171 -8.50 -3.44 -3.43
C ASP A 171 -7.01 -3.12 -3.65
N GLN A 172 -6.16 -3.39 -2.66
CA GLN A 172 -4.72 -3.09 -2.67
C GLN A 172 -3.82 -4.34 -2.68
N GLY A 173 -4.33 -5.49 -3.10
CA GLY A 173 -3.57 -6.75 -3.08
C GLY A 173 -3.82 -7.61 -1.83
N GLY A 174 -4.75 -7.20 -0.96
CA GLY A 174 -5.24 -8.05 0.14
C GLY A 174 -4.33 -8.12 1.36
N GLU A 175 -3.41 -7.18 1.53
CA GLU A 175 -2.51 -7.17 2.67
C GLU A 175 -2.78 -5.98 3.61
N GLY A 176 -3.29 -6.27 4.79
CA GLY A 176 -3.49 -5.32 5.88
C GLY A 176 -4.89 -5.32 6.44
N PHE A 177 -4.98 -5.09 7.74
CA PHE A 177 -6.25 -4.96 8.45
C PHE A 177 -6.64 -3.50 8.55
N TYR A 178 -7.95 -3.23 8.60
CA TYR A 178 -8.44 -1.89 8.83
C TYR A 178 -9.66 -1.84 9.74
N ASP A 179 -9.78 -0.73 10.45
CA ASP A 179 -10.98 -0.30 11.14
C ASP A 179 -11.72 0.78 10.35
N LEU A 180 -13.03 0.86 10.53
CA LEU A 180 -13.90 1.80 9.83
C LEU A 180 -14.65 2.68 10.83
N TYR A 181 -14.52 3.99 10.65
CA TYR A 181 -15.22 5.00 11.43
C TYR A 181 -16.20 5.79 10.57
N ARG A 182 -17.19 6.41 11.17
CA ARG A 182 -18.16 7.28 10.48
C ARG A 182 -18.45 8.54 11.27
N PHE A 183 -18.67 9.62 10.55
CA PHE A 183 -19.08 10.91 11.12
C PHE A 183 -19.95 11.70 10.15
N GLN A 184 -20.60 12.75 10.66
CA GLN A 184 -21.36 13.70 9.81
C GLN A 184 -20.48 14.89 9.48
N GLY A 185 -20.29 15.14 8.18
CA GLY A 185 -19.48 16.22 7.67
C GLY A 185 -20.29 17.34 7.03
N ARG A 186 -19.67 18.51 6.90
CA ARG A 186 -20.25 19.72 6.25
C ARG A 186 -19.45 20.05 4.99
N ALA A 187 -20.13 20.64 4.00
CA ALA A 187 -19.45 21.15 2.80
C ALA A 187 -18.38 22.18 3.17
N GLY A 188 -17.18 22.03 2.59
CA GLY A 188 -16.02 22.90 2.87
C GLY A 188 -15.33 22.64 4.20
N GLN A 189 -15.80 21.68 5.00
CA GLN A 189 -15.13 21.28 6.24
C GLN A 189 -13.80 20.61 5.91
N ARG A 190 -12.70 21.10 6.47
CA ARG A 190 -11.38 20.44 6.39
C ARG A 190 -11.18 19.60 7.65
N VAL A 191 -10.88 18.33 7.44
CA VAL A 191 -10.66 17.36 8.52
C VAL A 191 -9.26 16.78 8.39
N ARG A 192 -8.43 16.99 9.42
CA ARG A 192 -7.17 16.29 9.56
C ARG A 192 -7.41 15.00 10.32
N ILE A 193 -6.81 13.93 9.85
CA ILE A 193 -6.86 12.59 10.42
C ILE A 193 -5.42 12.15 10.63
N ARG A 194 -5.09 11.68 11.82
CA ARG A 194 -3.78 11.12 12.15
C ARG A 194 -3.96 9.77 12.82
N MET A 195 -3.18 8.78 12.40
CA MET A 195 -3.09 7.48 13.04
C MET A 195 -1.66 7.22 13.48
N GLU A 196 -1.50 6.77 14.72
CA GLU A 196 -0.22 6.38 15.30
C GLU A 196 -0.30 4.91 15.76
N MET A 197 0.60 4.08 15.28
CA MET A 197 0.70 2.66 15.62
C MET A 197 2.15 2.22 15.66
N GLY A 198 2.87 2.62 16.72
CA GLY A 198 4.31 2.36 16.87
C GLY A 198 5.12 2.89 15.69
N GLU A 199 6.03 2.10 15.15
CA GLU A 199 6.88 2.44 14.01
C GLU A 199 6.28 2.02 12.65
N ASN A 200 5.00 1.64 12.62
CA ASN A 200 4.35 1.18 11.40
C ASN A 200 3.88 2.36 10.55
N TYR A 201 3.87 2.14 9.23
CA TYR A 201 3.36 3.11 8.26
C TYR A 201 1.85 2.93 8.08
N PRO A 202 1.03 3.88 8.52
CA PRO A 202 -0.41 3.78 8.42
C PRO A 202 -0.92 3.94 6.98
N SER A 203 -2.10 3.40 6.76
CA SER A 203 -2.96 3.70 5.62
C SER A 203 -4.19 4.43 6.14
N ILE A 204 -4.41 5.63 5.66
CA ILE A 204 -5.54 6.48 6.05
C ILE A 204 -6.32 6.85 4.80
N GLU A 205 -7.62 6.59 4.82
CA GLU A 205 -8.52 6.96 3.74
C GLU A 205 -9.76 7.62 4.30
N ILE A 206 -10.24 8.66 3.65
CA ILE A 206 -11.53 9.26 3.91
C ILE A 206 -12.39 9.19 2.66
N GLY A 207 -13.67 8.91 2.80
CA GLY A 207 -14.55 8.76 1.65
C GLY A 207 -16.01 8.62 2.01
N THR A 208 -16.78 8.17 1.05
CA THR A 208 -18.21 7.86 1.20
C THR A 208 -18.45 6.36 1.05
N ARG A 209 -19.64 5.91 1.43
CA ARG A 209 -20.02 4.50 1.32
C ARG A 209 -21.43 4.38 0.77
N GLU A 210 -21.56 3.65 -0.34
CA GLU A 210 -22.86 3.37 -0.95
C GLU A 210 -23.03 1.87 -1.20
N GLY A 211 -24.14 1.30 -0.76
CA GLY A 211 -24.42 -0.13 -0.92
C GLY A 211 -23.40 -1.07 -0.28
N GLY A 212 -22.59 -0.56 0.67
CA GLY A 212 -21.49 -1.30 1.29
C GLY A 212 -20.12 -1.07 0.66
N THR A 213 -20.05 -0.50 -0.53
CA THR A 213 -18.80 -0.17 -1.23
C THR A 213 -18.26 1.17 -0.73
N PHE A 214 -16.99 1.17 -0.33
CA PHE A 214 -16.26 2.38 0.04
C PHE A 214 -15.68 3.05 -1.22
N THR A 215 -15.90 4.35 -1.33
CA THR A 215 -15.32 5.18 -2.41
C THR A 215 -14.46 6.24 -1.77
N PRO A 216 -13.13 6.17 -1.92
CA PRO A 216 -12.23 7.14 -1.34
C PRO A 216 -12.41 8.51 -1.98
N LEU A 217 -12.34 9.55 -1.17
CA LEU A 217 -12.19 10.96 -1.54
C LEU A 217 -10.71 11.32 -1.54
N GLU A 218 -10.01 10.97 -0.47
CA GLU A 218 -8.58 11.13 -0.31
C GLU A 218 -7.98 9.87 0.33
N THR A 219 -6.72 9.57 -0.02
CA THR A 219 -6.00 8.39 0.44
C THR A 219 -4.53 8.71 0.66
N VAL A 220 -3.99 8.24 1.78
CA VAL A 220 -2.55 8.16 2.03
C VAL A 220 -2.20 6.69 2.29
N THR A 221 -1.34 6.08 1.43
CA THR A 221 -1.09 4.65 1.43
C THR A 221 0.22 4.25 0.72
N PRO A 222 1.17 3.56 1.34
CA PRO A 222 1.65 3.79 2.70
C PRO A 222 2.26 5.19 2.75
N GLY A 223 2.13 5.89 3.86
CA GLY A 223 2.56 7.28 3.84
C GLY A 223 2.65 7.92 5.22
N PRO A 224 2.68 9.25 5.24
CA PRO A 224 2.72 9.99 6.49
C PRO A 224 1.54 9.59 7.39
N SER A 225 1.76 9.65 8.68
CA SER A 225 0.78 9.26 9.71
C SER A 225 -0.46 10.17 9.76
N GLN A 226 -0.61 11.06 8.77
CA GLN A 226 -1.75 12.00 8.70
C GLN A 226 -2.24 12.26 7.27
N LEU A 227 -3.50 12.63 7.18
CA LEU A 227 -4.22 13.03 5.97
C LEU A 227 -5.12 14.21 6.30
N THR A 228 -5.17 15.23 5.45
CA THR A 228 -6.15 16.32 5.55
C THR A 228 -7.05 16.31 4.31
N ALA A 229 -8.36 16.26 4.51
CA ALA A 229 -9.33 16.26 3.41
C ALA A 229 -10.31 17.42 3.53
N THR A 230 -10.73 17.98 2.39
CA THR A 230 -11.82 18.96 2.31
C THR A 230 -13.09 18.27 1.82
N LEU A 231 -14.13 18.31 2.62
CA LEU A 231 -15.38 17.61 2.32
C LEU A 231 -16.20 18.38 1.28
N PRO A 232 -16.59 17.76 0.14
CA PRO A 232 -17.29 18.46 -0.93
C PRO A 232 -18.76 18.79 -0.62
N ALA A 233 -19.40 18.06 0.29
CA ALA A 233 -20.83 18.18 0.55
C ALA A 233 -21.18 17.93 2.02
N VAL A 234 -22.41 18.21 2.39
CA VAL A 234 -22.99 17.77 3.66
C VAL A 234 -23.37 16.29 3.53
N GLY A 235 -22.92 15.44 4.46
CA GLY A 235 -23.24 14.01 4.40
C GLY A 235 -22.55 13.17 5.43
N GLU A 236 -22.80 11.87 5.37
CA GLU A 236 -22.08 10.88 6.16
C GLU A 236 -20.78 10.49 5.45
N TYR A 237 -19.68 10.60 6.18
CA TYR A 237 -18.35 10.26 5.72
C TYR A 237 -17.78 9.11 6.56
N PHE A 238 -16.87 8.38 5.94
CA PHE A 238 -16.20 7.25 6.54
C PHE A 238 -14.70 7.45 6.50
N ILE A 239 -14.04 7.05 7.58
CA ILE A 239 -12.58 7.00 7.67
C ILE A 239 -12.20 5.52 7.80
N ARG A 240 -11.35 5.06 6.91
CA ARG A 240 -10.74 3.73 6.95
C ARG A 240 -9.30 3.90 7.39
N VAL A 241 -8.92 3.28 8.51
CA VAL A 241 -7.56 3.34 9.04
C VAL A 241 -7.01 1.95 9.26
N GLY A 242 -5.77 1.74 8.86
CA GLY A 242 -5.11 0.45 8.96
C GLY A 242 -3.62 0.55 8.73
N VAL A 243 -2.99 -0.60 8.55
CA VAL A 243 -1.56 -0.73 8.25
C VAL A 243 -1.41 -1.78 7.17
N PHE A 244 -0.46 -1.57 6.26
CA PHE A 244 -0.09 -2.60 5.28
C PHE A 244 0.58 -3.79 5.95
N GLY A 245 0.41 -4.94 5.33
CA GLY A 245 0.92 -6.20 5.85
C GLY A 245 0.05 -6.80 6.95
N SER A 246 0.49 -7.91 7.50
CA SER A 246 -0.22 -8.67 8.54
C SER A 246 -0.04 -8.10 9.95
N VAL A 247 0.14 -6.79 10.07
CA VAL A 247 0.42 -6.13 11.34
C VAL A 247 -0.84 -6.01 12.18
N THR A 248 -0.72 -6.33 13.46
CA THR A 248 -1.79 -6.21 14.46
C THR A 248 -1.27 -5.44 15.68
N GLY A 249 -2.15 -4.78 16.41
CA GLY A 249 -1.78 -4.03 17.61
C GLY A 249 -2.69 -2.85 17.88
N GLU A 250 -2.43 -2.15 18.98
CA GLU A 250 -3.16 -0.96 19.37
C GLU A 250 -2.69 0.26 18.57
N TYR A 251 -3.61 1.15 18.27
CA TYR A 251 -3.34 2.43 17.63
C TYR A 251 -4.13 3.57 18.27
N THR A 252 -3.67 4.79 18.03
CA THR A 252 -4.41 6.02 18.38
C THR A 252 -4.83 6.73 17.10
N LEU A 253 -6.13 7.03 16.97
CA LEU A 253 -6.69 7.84 15.90
C LEU A 253 -7.07 9.20 16.47
N THR A 254 -6.49 10.26 15.94
CA THR A 254 -6.86 11.63 16.23
C THR A 254 -7.46 12.30 15.01
N THR A 255 -8.49 13.11 15.24
CA THR A 255 -9.12 13.89 14.19
C THR A 255 -9.34 15.31 14.67
N GLU A 256 -9.14 16.28 13.80
CA GLU A 256 -9.39 17.69 14.12
C GLU A 256 -9.98 18.44 12.93
N GLU A 257 -10.78 19.46 13.21
CA GLU A 257 -11.23 20.38 12.19
C GLU A 257 -10.16 21.46 11.96
N ARG A 258 -9.74 21.60 10.70
CA ARG A 258 -8.77 22.62 10.31
C ARG A 258 -9.48 23.86 9.72
N ALA A 259 -8.86 25.01 9.86
CA ALA A 259 -9.31 26.22 9.17
C ALA A 259 -9.26 26.01 7.64
N ALA A 260 -10.09 26.77 6.92
CA ALA A 260 -9.98 26.81 5.46
C ALA A 260 -8.55 27.21 5.05
N GLN A 261 -8.02 26.55 4.03
CA GLN A 261 -6.69 26.85 3.53
C GLN A 261 -6.63 28.30 3.05
N ALA A 262 -5.65 29.05 3.53
CA ALA A 262 -5.43 30.40 3.05
C ALA A 262 -5.00 30.36 1.56
N PRO A 263 -5.34 31.39 0.76
CA PRO A 263 -4.83 31.47 -0.61
C PRO A 263 -3.31 31.36 -0.64
N VAL A 264 -2.79 30.53 -1.55
CA VAL A 264 -1.34 30.33 -1.71
C VAL A 264 -0.68 31.67 -2.05
N ARG A 265 0.21 32.11 -1.19
CA ARG A 265 1.05 33.29 -1.41
C ARG A 265 2.36 32.85 -2.03
N THR A 266 2.69 33.40 -3.18
CA THR A 266 3.91 33.06 -3.90
C THR A 266 4.96 34.16 -3.82
N THR A 267 6.21 33.81 -3.55
CA THR A 267 7.37 34.66 -3.73
C THR A 267 7.78 34.61 -5.22
N PRO A 268 7.90 35.76 -5.93
CA PRO A 268 8.31 35.72 -7.33
C PRO A 268 9.73 35.17 -7.50
N ILE A 269 9.92 34.29 -8.49
CA ILE A 269 11.25 33.80 -8.91
C ILE A 269 11.31 33.77 -10.43
N ARG A 270 12.50 34.10 -10.99
CA ARG A 270 12.74 34.12 -12.43
C ARG A 270 13.83 33.14 -12.81
N ARG A 271 13.93 32.84 -14.09
CA ARG A 271 15.03 32.07 -14.60
C ARG A 271 16.37 32.76 -14.32
N GLY A 272 17.34 32.01 -13.83
CA GLY A 272 18.66 32.48 -13.42
C GLY A 272 18.68 33.06 -12.00
N GLU A 273 17.58 32.99 -11.27
CA GLU A 273 17.51 33.45 -9.89
C GLU A 273 17.51 32.25 -8.94
N SER A 274 18.03 32.45 -7.73
CA SER A 274 17.86 31.60 -6.59
C SER A 274 17.21 32.37 -5.43
N ALA A 275 16.54 31.63 -4.53
CA ALA A 275 15.98 32.15 -3.31
C ALA A 275 16.27 31.18 -2.17
N THR A 276 16.58 31.71 -1.00
CA THR A 276 16.70 30.92 0.22
C THR A 276 15.41 31.03 1.02
N GLY A 277 15.03 29.94 1.66
CA GLY A 277 13.89 29.84 2.55
C GLY A 277 14.17 28.98 3.75
N GLN A 278 13.19 28.84 4.60
CA GLN A 278 13.21 27.95 5.75
C GLN A 278 11.82 27.34 5.90
N LEU A 279 11.75 26.01 5.95
CA LEU A 279 10.51 25.32 6.32
C LEU A 279 10.42 25.26 7.85
N GLU A 280 9.29 25.68 8.39
CA GLU A 280 9.05 25.69 9.83
C GLU A 280 7.58 25.42 10.18
N GLU A 281 7.34 25.02 11.42
CA GLU A 281 5.98 24.87 11.92
C GLU A 281 5.22 26.22 11.83
N GLY A 282 4.12 26.20 11.08
CA GLY A 282 3.30 27.39 10.82
C GLY A 282 3.32 27.89 9.40
N ASP A 283 4.21 27.37 8.55
CA ASP A 283 4.15 27.59 7.12
C ASP A 283 2.87 27.01 6.50
N ALA A 284 2.68 27.26 5.21
CA ALA A 284 1.60 26.62 4.48
C ALA A 284 1.80 25.09 4.51
N GLU A 285 0.71 24.37 4.68
CA GLU A 285 0.74 22.92 4.88
C GLU A 285 -0.02 22.21 3.76
N LEU A 286 0.63 21.20 3.18
CA LEU A 286 0.00 20.26 2.25
C LEU A 286 -0.97 19.33 3.00
N ASP A 287 -1.84 18.64 2.28
CA ASP A 287 -2.85 17.77 2.88
C ASP A 287 -2.24 16.53 3.56
N ASP A 288 -1.00 16.16 3.19
CA ASP A 288 -0.20 15.10 3.82
C ASP A 288 0.62 15.57 5.04
N GLY A 289 0.57 16.87 5.37
CA GLY A 289 1.22 17.44 6.55
C GLY A 289 2.64 17.95 6.33
N ARG A 290 3.09 18.02 5.10
CA ARG A 290 4.36 18.65 4.75
C ARG A 290 4.21 20.16 4.75
N TRP A 291 5.19 20.86 5.34
CA TRP A 291 5.30 22.31 5.20
C TRP A 291 5.82 22.67 3.82
N TYR A 292 5.36 23.78 3.25
CA TYR A 292 5.87 24.23 1.95
C TYR A 292 5.94 25.75 1.83
N ASP A 293 6.91 26.19 1.08
CA ASP A 293 6.95 27.54 0.50
C ASP A 293 6.59 27.51 -0.98
N ALA A 294 5.95 28.59 -1.45
CA ALA A 294 5.50 28.67 -2.82
C ALA A 294 6.19 29.80 -3.58
N TYR A 295 6.70 29.49 -4.79
CA TYR A 295 7.33 30.44 -5.69
C TYR A 295 6.53 30.60 -6.97
N GLY A 296 6.33 31.86 -7.38
CA GLY A 296 5.60 32.18 -8.60
C GLY A 296 6.54 32.35 -9.78
N TYR A 297 6.46 31.46 -10.76
CA TYR A 297 7.22 31.51 -12.00
C TYR A 297 6.31 31.86 -13.19
N THR A 298 6.81 32.69 -14.14
CA THR A 298 6.09 32.97 -15.38
C THR A 298 6.89 32.37 -16.53
N GLY A 299 6.32 31.39 -17.21
CA GLY A 299 6.96 30.63 -18.28
C GLY A 299 6.16 30.63 -19.58
N ARG A 300 6.79 30.14 -20.65
CA ARG A 300 6.22 30.01 -21.99
C ARG A 300 6.09 28.55 -22.40
N ALA A 301 5.12 28.25 -23.25
CA ALA A 301 5.01 26.94 -23.86
C ALA A 301 6.28 26.52 -24.60
N GLY A 302 6.74 25.30 -24.38
CA GLY A 302 7.97 24.77 -24.95
C GLY A 302 9.26 25.25 -24.26
N GLU A 303 9.14 26.05 -23.21
CA GLU A 303 10.29 26.49 -22.42
C GLU A 303 10.78 25.34 -21.55
N ARG A 304 12.06 24.97 -21.67
CA ARG A 304 12.70 24.00 -20.79
C ARG A 304 13.25 24.72 -19.57
N VAL A 305 12.88 24.22 -18.42
CA VAL A 305 13.32 24.73 -17.11
C VAL A 305 13.88 23.59 -16.27
N ARG A 306 14.91 23.94 -15.48
CA ARG A 306 15.44 23.11 -14.40
C ARG A 306 15.18 23.84 -13.10
N ILE A 307 14.64 23.13 -12.12
CA ILE A 307 14.39 23.61 -10.77
C ILE A 307 15.19 22.73 -9.83
N ASP A 308 16.11 23.34 -9.07
CA ASP A 308 16.88 22.66 -8.04
C ASP A 308 16.42 23.14 -6.67
N LEU A 309 16.17 22.22 -5.76
CA LEU A 309 15.89 22.47 -4.35
C LEU A 309 16.96 21.76 -3.52
N ARG A 310 17.71 22.51 -2.72
CA ARG A 310 18.83 22.01 -1.94
C ARG A 310 18.62 22.24 -0.46
N SER A 311 18.86 21.22 0.34
CA SER A 311 18.81 21.29 1.79
C SER A 311 19.85 20.36 2.42
N GLU A 312 20.46 20.82 3.51
CA GLU A 312 21.28 19.97 4.38
C GLU A 312 20.47 19.47 5.60
N ASP A 313 19.26 19.99 5.79
CA ASP A 313 18.46 19.79 6.99
C ASP A 313 17.33 18.75 6.79
N PHE A 314 16.81 18.60 5.57
CA PHE A 314 15.72 17.69 5.25
C PHE A 314 15.85 17.13 3.82
N ASP A 315 15.26 15.99 3.58
CA ASP A 315 15.12 15.38 2.27
C ASP A 315 14.14 16.21 1.42
N ALA A 316 14.67 16.83 0.35
CA ALA A 316 14.00 17.85 -0.41
C ALA A 316 13.01 17.25 -1.43
N TYR A 317 11.86 17.87 -1.58
CA TYR A 317 10.88 17.54 -2.60
C TYR A 317 10.44 18.82 -3.32
N VAL A 318 10.60 18.87 -4.63
CA VAL A 318 10.16 20.00 -5.43
C VAL A 318 9.03 19.60 -6.37
N SER A 319 7.99 20.43 -6.45
CA SER A 319 6.95 20.28 -7.45
C SER A 319 6.67 21.58 -8.19
N ILE A 320 6.16 21.47 -9.42
CA ILE A 320 5.69 22.59 -10.22
C ILE A 320 4.30 22.29 -10.77
N GLY A 321 3.43 23.29 -10.71
CA GLY A 321 2.05 23.14 -11.16
C GLY A 321 1.39 24.49 -11.45
N ARG A 322 0.07 24.48 -11.56
CA ARG A 322 -0.75 25.68 -11.77
C ARG A 322 -1.91 25.72 -10.77
N MET A 323 -2.35 26.94 -10.44
CA MET A 323 -3.57 27.11 -9.67
C MET A 323 -4.78 27.03 -10.61
N VAL A 324 -5.63 26.04 -10.40
CA VAL A 324 -6.89 25.81 -11.13
C VAL A 324 -8.03 25.84 -10.12
N ASP A 325 -8.94 26.77 -10.25
CA ASP A 325 -10.09 26.95 -9.33
C ASP A 325 -9.69 27.04 -7.84
N GLY A 326 -8.49 27.61 -7.57
CA GLY A 326 -7.96 27.75 -6.21
C GLY A 326 -7.18 26.55 -5.68
N ASN A 327 -7.11 25.47 -6.43
CA ASN A 327 -6.34 24.25 -6.10
C ASN A 327 -5.04 24.19 -6.90
N PHE A 328 -4.01 23.62 -6.29
CA PHE A 328 -2.74 23.34 -6.97
C PHE A 328 -2.90 22.10 -7.84
N ALA A 329 -2.75 22.25 -9.14
CA ALA A 329 -2.71 21.16 -10.10
C ALA A 329 -1.24 20.91 -10.48
N GLU A 330 -0.67 19.86 -9.92
CA GLU A 330 0.70 19.45 -10.17
C GLU A 330 0.90 19.03 -11.64
N ILE A 331 2.03 19.42 -12.21
CA ILE A 331 2.45 19.04 -13.57
C ILE A 331 3.61 18.06 -13.49
N ALA A 332 4.56 18.31 -12.60
CA ALA A 332 5.71 17.46 -12.38
C ALA A 332 6.27 17.68 -10.98
N SER A 333 6.93 16.66 -10.46
CA SER A 333 7.61 16.67 -9.16
C SER A 333 8.80 15.72 -9.15
N ASN A 334 9.72 15.95 -8.22
CA ASN A 334 10.85 15.05 -7.96
C ASN A 334 11.32 15.22 -6.51
N ASP A 335 11.96 14.15 -5.97
CA ASP A 335 12.55 14.08 -4.64
C ASP A 335 14.06 13.82 -4.65
N ASP A 336 14.63 13.46 -5.81
CA ASP A 336 16.04 13.14 -5.95
C ASP A 336 16.78 14.15 -6.83
N ALA A 337 18.07 14.33 -6.61
CA ALA A 337 18.99 14.97 -7.56
C ALA A 337 19.40 13.97 -8.67
N GLU A 338 20.00 14.47 -9.76
CA GLU A 338 20.43 13.65 -10.91
C GLU A 338 21.43 12.54 -10.55
N ASP A 339 22.23 12.73 -9.52
CA ASP A 339 23.20 11.77 -9.02
C ASP A 339 22.58 10.71 -8.09
N GLY A 340 21.31 10.90 -7.68
CA GLY A 340 20.56 9.97 -6.81
C GLY A 340 21.16 9.81 -5.42
N GLU A 341 22.06 10.68 -5.02
CA GLU A 341 22.69 10.68 -3.71
C GLU A 341 22.45 12.04 -3.01
N GLY A 342 22.08 11.99 -1.73
CA GLY A 342 21.90 13.16 -0.90
C GLY A 342 20.44 13.53 -0.61
N LEU A 343 20.23 14.73 -0.10
CA LEU A 343 18.94 15.27 0.32
C LEU A 343 18.38 16.30 -0.69
N ASP A 344 19.10 16.55 -1.77
CA ASP A 344 18.72 17.54 -2.78
C ASP A 344 17.74 16.96 -3.79
N SER A 345 16.89 17.82 -4.34
CA SER A 345 15.96 17.47 -5.42
C SER A 345 16.19 18.33 -6.66
N SER A 346 16.08 17.73 -7.85
CA SER A 346 16.23 18.42 -9.13
C SER A 346 15.17 17.97 -10.13
N LEU A 347 14.43 18.91 -10.70
CA LEU A 347 13.34 18.66 -11.63
C LEU A 347 13.57 19.37 -12.96
N GLU A 348 13.63 18.61 -14.05
CA GLU A 348 13.65 19.13 -15.42
C GLU A 348 12.35 18.87 -16.15
N LEU A 349 11.81 19.89 -16.80
CA LEU A 349 10.61 19.73 -17.62
C LEU A 349 10.52 20.75 -18.73
N GLU A 350 9.69 20.46 -19.73
CA GLU A 350 9.22 21.40 -20.75
C GLU A 350 7.84 21.91 -20.36
N LEU A 351 7.67 23.23 -20.27
CA LEU A 351 6.41 23.84 -19.87
C LEU A 351 5.34 23.65 -20.96
N PRO A 352 4.15 23.13 -20.61
CA PRO A 352 3.11 22.79 -21.60
C PRO A 352 2.43 24.01 -22.23
N GLU A 353 2.40 25.17 -21.55
CA GLU A 353 1.64 26.36 -21.99
C GLU A 353 2.28 27.67 -21.46
N ASP A 354 1.87 28.80 -22.06
CA ASP A 354 2.21 30.13 -21.53
C ASP A 354 1.43 30.36 -20.21
N GLY A 355 2.08 30.99 -19.22
CA GLY A 355 1.35 31.44 -18.05
C GLY A 355 2.12 31.43 -16.74
N ARG A 356 1.36 31.53 -15.66
CA ARG A 356 1.90 31.53 -14.31
C ARG A 356 1.91 30.10 -13.77
N TYR A 357 3.04 29.73 -13.21
CA TYR A 357 3.29 28.48 -12.52
C TYR A 357 3.55 28.74 -11.05
N VAL A 358 3.30 27.76 -10.23
CA VAL A 358 3.66 27.72 -8.82
C VAL A 358 4.68 26.60 -8.65
N ILE A 359 5.82 26.91 -8.06
CA ILE A 359 6.81 25.94 -7.60
C ILE A 359 6.61 25.81 -6.11
N GLN A 360 6.48 24.59 -5.61
CA GLN A 360 6.44 24.29 -4.18
C GLN A 360 7.77 23.70 -3.77
N ALA A 361 8.42 24.32 -2.79
CA ALA A 361 9.58 23.82 -2.09
C ALA A 361 9.11 23.19 -0.78
N THR A 362 9.32 21.90 -0.60
CA THR A 362 8.85 21.14 0.54
C THR A 362 9.83 20.01 0.88
N SER A 363 9.58 19.30 1.97
CA SER A 363 10.30 18.07 2.34
C SER A 363 9.62 16.84 1.73
N PHE A 364 10.34 15.73 1.57
CA PHE A 364 9.79 14.44 1.17
C PHE A 364 8.82 13.88 2.21
N SER A 365 9.13 14.05 3.50
CA SER A 365 8.33 13.56 4.62
C SER A 365 7.65 14.69 5.38
N ALA A 366 6.50 14.40 5.99
CA ALA A 366 5.83 15.34 6.89
C ALA A 366 6.73 15.73 8.08
N GLY A 367 6.67 17.03 8.48
CA GLY A 367 7.45 17.56 9.60
C GLY A 367 8.92 17.82 9.30
N GLY A 368 9.35 17.76 8.03
CA GLY A 368 10.68 18.24 7.63
C GLY A 368 10.76 19.74 7.81
N GLU A 369 11.76 20.19 8.57
CA GLU A 369 12.05 21.59 8.91
C GLU A 369 13.51 21.90 8.61
N GLY A 370 13.81 23.15 8.30
CA GLY A 370 15.18 23.61 8.07
C GLY A 370 15.31 24.55 6.90
N SER A 371 16.56 24.95 6.64
CA SER A 371 16.92 25.90 5.58
C SER A 371 17.06 25.20 4.24
N TYR A 372 16.75 25.94 3.18
CA TYR A 372 16.91 25.45 1.80
C TYR A 372 17.25 26.60 0.83
N GLU A 373 17.74 26.22 -0.33
CA GLU A 373 17.86 27.10 -1.50
C GLU A 373 17.08 26.49 -2.67
N VAL A 374 16.21 27.30 -3.30
CA VAL A 374 15.54 26.95 -4.54
C VAL A 374 16.09 27.80 -5.68
N SER A 375 16.36 27.19 -6.84
CA SER A 375 16.82 27.92 -8.02
C SER A 375 16.06 27.48 -9.28
N VAL A 376 15.98 28.41 -10.25
CA VAL A 376 15.39 28.14 -11.57
C VAL A 376 16.40 28.46 -12.65
N SER A 377 16.76 27.47 -13.45
CA SER A 377 17.78 27.60 -14.50
C SER A 377 17.32 27.04 -15.84
N THR A 378 18.17 27.07 -16.82
CA THR A 378 18.01 26.32 -18.08
C THR A 378 18.73 24.99 -17.92
N PRO A 379 18.14 23.85 -18.35
CA PRO A 379 18.81 22.55 -18.37
C PRO A 379 20.08 22.51 -19.16
#